data_062582241adfd919a22cc8445bed1bc9
#
_entry.id   062582241adfd919a22cc8445bed1bc9
#
_cell.length_a   1.000
_cell.length_b   1.000
_cell.length_c   1.000
_cell.angle_alpha   90.00
_cell.angle_beta   90.00
_cell.angle_gamma   90.00
#
_symmetry.space_group_name_H-M   'P 1'
#
loop_
_entity.id
_entity.type
_entity.pdbx_description
1 polymer ?
#
loop_
_entity_poly.entity_id
_entity_poly.type
_entity_poly.pdbx_seq_one_letter_code
_entity_poly.pdbx_strand_id
1 'polypeptide(L)'
;QVHDPERVLYPMKRAGERGSGKWERISWDQALDEIGDRIRTAIQEDRHNEIMYHVGRPGEDGYTERVLKAWGVDGHNSHTNICSSNARIGYQSWMGHDRPSSDFANAEVIFLISSHLEAGHYFNPHAQRIIEAKQAGAKLCTIDPRLSNTASMSDIWLSTWPGTEPAMFLAIARH
;
A
#
# COMPACT_ATOMS: atom_id res chain seq x y z
N GLN A 1 -15.41 -7.58 11.08
CA GLN A 1 -15.26 -8.18 9.73
C GLN A 1 -14.76 -9.63 9.81
N VAL A 2 -13.75 -9.96 10.64
CA VAL A 2 -13.20 -11.33 10.73
C VAL A 2 -14.25 -12.32 11.22
N HIS A 3 -15.12 -11.91 12.12
CA HIS A 3 -16.19 -12.73 12.72
C HIS A 3 -17.58 -12.36 12.21
N ASP A 4 -17.67 -11.69 11.09
CA ASP A 4 -18.93 -11.31 10.46
C ASP A 4 -19.68 -12.59 10.01
N PRO A 5 -20.97 -12.76 10.36
CA PRO A 5 -21.74 -13.92 9.94
C PRO A 5 -21.93 -14.01 8.43
N GLU A 6 -21.82 -12.90 7.70
CA GLU A 6 -21.91 -12.87 6.24
C GLU A 6 -20.55 -13.08 5.56
N ARG A 7 -19.48 -13.31 6.32
CA ARG A 7 -18.16 -13.57 5.75
C ARG A 7 -18.19 -14.82 4.86
N VAL A 8 -17.59 -14.72 3.68
CA VAL A 8 -17.39 -15.86 2.77
C VAL A 8 -16.41 -16.85 3.41
N LEU A 9 -16.89 -18.05 3.74
CA LEU A 9 -16.12 -19.10 4.41
C LEU A 9 -15.71 -20.26 3.49
N TYR A 10 -16.25 -20.31 2.30
CA TYR A 10 -16.06 -21.40 1.35
C TYR A 10 -15.76 -20.85 -0.04
N PRO A 11 -15.09 -21.62 -0.90
CA PRO A 11 -14.88 -21.23 -2.27
C PRO A 11 -16.21 -20.99 -3.00
N MET A 12 -16.23 -19.92 -3.77
CA MET A 12 -17.39 -19.51 -4.56
C MET A 12 -16.98 -19.42 -6.02
N LYS A 13 -17.78 -20.04 -6.90
CA LYS A 13 -17.62 -19.94 -8.34
C LYS A 13 -18.72 -19.09 -8.92
N ARG A 14 -18.39 -18.23 -9.87
CA ARG A 14 -19.39 -17.42 -10.54
C ARG A 14 -20.30 -18.31 -11.41
N ALA A 15 -21.60 -18.24 -11.18
CA ALA A 15 -22.63 -19.02 -11.87
C ALA A 15 -23.34 -18.24 -13.01
N GLY A 16 -23.00 -16.98 -13.23
CA GLY A 16 -23.60 -16.11 -14.23
C GLY A 16 -22.60 -15.22 -14.95
N GLU A 17 -23.11 -14.25 -15.69
CA GLU A 17 -22.30 -13.25 -16.33
C GLU A 17 -21.50 -12.41 -15.33
N ARG A 18 -20.37 -11.86 -15.77
CA ARG A 18 -19.53 -10.98 -14.93
C ARG A 18 -20.36 -9.76 -14.49
N GLY A 19 -20.37 -9.52 -13.17
CA GLY A 19 -21.13 -8.43 -12.56
C GLY A 19 -22.57 -8.81 -12.18
N SER A 20 -23.07 -10.01 -12.53
CA SER A 20 -24.43 -10.45 -12.17
C SER A 20 -24.65 -10.71 -10.68
N GLY A 21 -23.57 -10.83 -9.91
CA GLY A 21 -23.64 -11.20 -8.49
C GLY A 21 -24.08 -12.63 -8.21
N LYS A 22 -24.19 -13.49 -9.23
CA LYS A 22 -24.60 -14.88 -9.06
C LYS A 22 -23.41 -15.78 -8.79
N TRP A 23 -23.42 -16.45 -7.65
CA TRP A 23 -22.35 -17.30 -7.19
C TRP A 23 -22.92 -18.64 -6.71
N GLU A 24 -22.14 -19.70 -6.90
CA GLU A 24 -22.39 -21.03 -6.35
C GLU A 24 -21.25 -21.46 -5.45
N ARG A 25 -21.57 -22.14 -4.39
CA ARG A 25 -20.56 -22.72 -3.50
C ARG A 25 -20.00 -23.97 -4.15
N ILE A 26 -18.68 -24.10 -4.16
CA ILE A 26 -17.95 -25.28 -4.62
C ILE A 26 -17.08 -25.85 -3.49
N SER A 27 -16.54 -27.05 -3.67
CA SER A 27 -15.57 -27.61 -2.72
C SER A 27 -14.18 -26.98 -2.91
N TRP A 28 -13.34 -27.11 -1.90
CA TRP A 28 -11.93 -26.72 -2.00
C TRP A 28 -11.19 -27.54 -3.07
N ASP A 29 -11.44 -28.85 -3.14
CA ASP A 29 -10.80 -29.71 -4.12
C ASP A 29 -11.18 -29.26 -5.53
N GLN A 30 -12.45 -29.02 -5.80
CA GLN A 30 -12.89 -28.51 -7.09
C GLN A 30 -12.25 -27.15 -7.42
N ALA A 31 -12.15 -26.23 -6.47
CA ALA A 31 -11.53 -24.92 -6.70
C ALA A 31 -10.05 -25.05 -7.03
N LEU A 32 -9.32 -25.88 -6.28
CA LEU A 32 -7.90 -26.12 -6.46
C LEU A 32 -7.60 -26.83 -7.78
N ASP A 33 -8.40 -27.84 -8.12
CA ASP A 33 -8.26 -28.57 -9.38
C ASP A 33 -8.49 -27.65 -10.59
N GLU A 34 -9.58 -26.91 -10.62
CA GLU A 34 -9.88 -26.00 -11.71
C GLU A 34 -8.81 -24.89 -11.89
N ILE A 35 -8.29 -24.33 -10.80
CA ILE A 35 -7.23 -23.31 -10.86
C ILE A 35 -5.91 -23.97 -11.32
N GLY A 36 -5.57 -25.11 -10.70
CA GLY A 36 -4.35 -25.86 -11.02
C GLY A 36 -4.30 -26.29 -12.47
N ASP A 37 -5.42 -26.77 -13.01
CA ASP A 37 -5.51 -27.19 -14.42
C ASP A 37 -5.31 -26.02 -15.38
N ARG A 38 -5.88 -24.86 -15.09
CA ARG A 38 -5.67 -23.65 -15.92
C ARG A 38 -4.21 -23.21 -15.92
N ILE A 39 -3.57 -23.19 -14.75
CA ILE A 39 -2.16 -22.84 -14.62
C ILE A 39 -1.30 -23.86 -15.36
N ARG A 40 -1.54 -25.14 -15.18
CA ARG A 40 -0.82 -26.23 -15.83
C ARG A 40 -0.94 -26.13 -17.36
N THR A 41 -2.15 -25.91 -17.87
CA THR A 41 -2.40 -25.76 -19.29
C THR A 41 -1.65 -24.54 -19.87
N ALA A 42 -1.71 -23.41 -19.19
CA ALA A 42 -0.99 -22.21 -19.63
C ALA A 42 0.54 -22.45 -19.70
N ILE A 43 1.11 -23.14 -18.73
CA ILE A 43 2.53 -23.49 -18.70
C ILE A 43 2.87 -24.48 -19.84
N GLN A 44 2.07 -25.53 -20.05
CA GLN A 44 2.29 -26.52 -21.08
C GLN A 44 2.19 -25.95 -22.50
N GLU A 45 1.39 -24.93 -22.68
CA GLU A 45 1.18 -24.23 -23.95
C GLU A 45 2.10 -23.01 -24.12
N ASP A 46 3.09 -22.83 -23.26
CA ASP A 46 4.04 -21.70 -23.25
C ASP A 46 3.36 -20.32 -23.16
N ARG A 47 2.24 -20.27 -22.44
CA ARG A 47 1.47 -19.03 -22.19
C ARG A 47 1.68 -18.51 -20.78
N HIS A 48 2.93 -18.48 -20.31
CA HIS A 48 3.30 -18.02 -18.95
C HIS A 48 2.87 -16.58 -18.66
N ASN A 49 2.80 -15.74 -19.68
CA ASN A 49 2.36 -14.35 -19.58
C ASN A 49 0.85 -14.17 -19.29
N GLU A 50 0.06 -15.24 -19.37
CA GLU A 50 -1.34 -15.23 -18.95
C GLU A 50 -1.53 -15.46 -17.45
N ILE A 51 -0.46 -15.85 -16.75
CA ILE A 51 -0.47 -16.07 -15.32
C ILE A 51 0.08 -14.81 -14.63
N MET A 52 -0.74 -14.13 -13.84
CA MET A 52 -0.32 -12.97 -13.07
C MET A 52 -0.61 -13.21 -11.59
N TYR A 53 0.40 -13.02 -10.77
CA TYR A 53 0.28 -12.94 -9.33
C TYR A 53 0.23 -11.48 -8.90
N HIS A 54 -0.88 -11.07 -8.30
CA HIS A 54 -1.04 -9.75 -7.74
C HIS A 54 -1.15 -9.84 -6.23
N VAL A 55 -0.28 -9.16 -5.55
CA VAL A 55 -0.22 -9.14 -4.08
C VAL A 55 -0.36 -7.72 -3.57
N GLY A 56 -0.95 -7.60 -2.39
CA GLY A 56 -0.97 -6.34 -1.66
C GLY A 56 0.40 -5.98 -1.12
N ARG A 57 0.48 -5.52 0.10
CA ARG A 57 1.77 -5.31 0.74
C ARG A 57 2.31 -6.64 1.26
N PRO A 58 3.47 -7.06 0.80
CA PRO A 58 3.99 -8.38 1.10
C PRO A 58 4.47 -8.54 2.54
N GLY A 59 4.28 -9.74 3.06
CA GLY A 59 4.93 -10.22 4.27
C GLY A 59 5.57 -11.58 4.03
N GLU A 60 4.95 -12.41 3.19
CA GLU A 60 5.34 -13.81 2.98
C GLU A 60 5.59 -14.15 1.51
N ASP A 61 5.83 -13.14 0.68
CA ASP A 61 5.97 -13.27 -0.78
C ASP A 61 7.15 -14.14 -1.20
N GLY A 62 8.18 -14.26 -0.39
CA GLY A 62 9.36 -15.03 -0.74
C GLY A 62 9.06 -16.49 -1.09
N TYR A 63 8.03 -17.08 -0.49
CA TYR A 63 7.58 -18.44 -0.84
C TYR A 63 6.87 -18.47 -2.17
N THR A 64 5.95 -17.54 -2.40
CA THR A 64 5.19 -17.43 -3.66
C THR A 64 6.10 -17.09 -4.83
N GLU A 65 7.02 -16.16 -4.66
CA GLU A 65 8.00 -15.81 -5.70
C GLU A 65 8.86 -17.01 -6.15
N ARG A 66 9.23 -17.88 -5.22
CA ARG A 66 9.97 -19.10 -5.57
C ARG A 66 9.14 -20.05 -6.44
N VAL A 67 7.86 -20.19 -6.14
CA VAL A 67 6.92 -20.99 -6.94
C VAL A 67 6.75 -20.39 -8.33
N LEU A 68 6.50 -19.10 -8.44
CA LEU A 68 6.34 -18.40 -9.70
C LEU A 68 7.59 -18.51 -10.58
N LYS A 69 8.78 -18.35 -10.01
CA LYS A 69 10.04 -18.53 -10.72
C LYS A 69 10.24 -19.98 -11.19
N ALA A 70 9.86 -20.96 -10.37
CA ALA A 70 9.91 -22.35 -10.75
C ALA A 70 8.96 -22.68 -11.91
N TRP A 71 7.84 -21.98 -12.01
CA TRP A 71 6.90 -22.10 -13.13
C TRP A 71 7.28 -21.28 -14.36
N GLY A 72 8.33 -20.47 -14.29
CA GLY A 72 8.71 -19.55 -15.36
C GLY A 72 7.73 -18.40 -15.54
N VAL A 73 6.97 -18.05 -14.50
CA VAL A 73 5.98 -16.96 -14.51
C VAL A 73 6.65 -15.65 -14.13
N ASP A 74 6.56 -14.66 -14.99
CA ASP A 74 7.11 -13.31 -14.80
C ASP A 74 6.05 -12.27 -14.43
N GLY A 75 4.79 -12.68 -14.38
CA GLY A 75 3.63 -11.82 -14.11
C GLY A 75 3.44 -11.46 -12.63
N HIS A 76 4.50 -10.96 -11.95
CA HIS A 76 4.40 -10.49 -10.59
C HIS A 76 4.12 -9.00 -10.54
N ASN A 77 3.01 -8.62 -9.91
CA ASN A 77 2.69 -7.23 -9.63
C ASN A 77 2.36 -7.07 -8.14
N SER A 78 2.88 -6.01 -7.54
CA SER A 78 2.62 -5.71 -6.14
C SER A 78 2.27 -4.25 -5.95
N HIS A 79 1.62 -3.95 -4.83
CA HIS A 79 1.40 -2.60 -4.35
C HIS A 79 2.68 -1.76 -4.33
N THR A 80 3.83 -2.38 -4.00
CA THR A 80 5.13 -1.71 -3.91
C THR A 80 5.57 -1.12 -5.23
N ASN A 81 5.20 -1.71 -6.36
CA ASN A 81 5.57 -1.23 -7.69
C ASN A 81 5.03 0.18 -7.99
N ILE A 82 3.89 0.53 -7.44
CA ILE A 82 3.28 1.85 -7.64
C ILE A 82 3.50 2.74 -6.42
N CYS A 83 3.33 2.21 -5.21
CA CYS A 83 3.33 2.98 -3.97
C CYS A 83 4.72 3.47 -3.57
N SER A 84 5.63 2.55 -3.28
CA SER A 84 6.92 2.91 -2.67
C SER A 84 8.08 3.01 -3.65
N SER A 85 7.95 2.54 -4.89
CA SER A 85 9.02 2.64 -5.89
C SER A 85 9.43 4.08 -6.16
N ASN A 86 8.47 4.97 -6.36
CA ASN A 86 8.75 6.37 -6.61
C ASN A 86 9.47 7.04 -5.43
N ALA A 87 9.03 6.77 -4.20
CA ALA A 87 9.68 7.29 -3.01
C ALA A 87 11.12 6.77 -2.88
N ARG A 88 11.32 5.46 -3.10
CA ARG A 88 12.66 4.85 -3.05
C ARG A 88 13.59 5.42 -4.09
N ILE A 89 13.15 5.53 -5.34
CA ILE A 89 13.94 6.12 -6.42
C ILE A 89 14.28 7.57 -6.09
N GLY A 90 13.32 8.36 -5.61
CA GLY A 90 13.54 9.73 -5.20
C GLY A 90 14.64 9.84 -4.13
N TYR A 91 14.55 9.06 -3.04
CA TYR A 91 15.57 9.08 -2.00
C TYR A 91 16.93 8.58 -2.49
N GLN A 92 16.97 7.49 -3.25
CA GLN A 92 18.22 6.96 -3.80
C GLN A 92 18.91 7.93 -4.74
N SER A 93 18.16 8.72 -5.50
CA SER A 93 18.70 9.65 -6.48
C SER A 93 19.49 10.79 -5.85
N TRP A 94 19.17 11.21 -4.63
CA TRP A 94 19.87 12.29 -3.97
C TRP A 94 20.59 11.91 -2.69
N MET A 95 20.17 10.86 -1.98
CA MET A 95 20.79 10.38 -0.76
C MET A 95 21.71 9.16 -0.96
N GLY A 96 21.61 8.46 -2.09
CA GLY A 96 22.34 7.24 -2.37
C GLY A 96 21.80 5.98 -1.67
N HIS A 97 20.75 6.09 -0.87
CA HIS A 97 20.12 4.97 -0.17
C HIS A 97 18.60 5.18 -0.05
N ASP A 98 17.87 4.14 0.37
CA ASP A 98 16.43 4.21 0.63
C ASP A 98 16.13 5.16 1.81
N ARG A 99 14.89 5.61 1.88
CA ARG A 99 14.39 6.56 2.87
C ARG A 99 14.78 6.17 4.30
N PRO A 100 15.34 7.10 5.07
CA PRO A 100 15.60 6.89 6.49
C PRO A 100 14.32 6.98 7.31
N SER A 101 14.35 6.47 8.53
CA SER A 101 13.34 6.79 9.54
C SER A 101 13.60 8.19 10.09
N SER A 102 12.55 9.00 10.19
CA SER A 102 12.64 10.35 10.75
C SER A 102 12.79 10.32 12.27
N ASP A 103 13.61 11.20 12.82
CA ASP A 103 13.71 11.45 14.25
C ASP A 103 12.67 12.50 14.66
N PHE A 104 11.44 12.08 14.81
CA PHE A 104 10.34 12.99 15.15
C PHE A 104 10.46 13.60 16.53
N ALA A 105 10.97 12.84 17.52
CA ALA A 105 10.98 13.28 18.91
C ALA A 105 11.89 14.49 19.15
N ASN A 106 12.96 14.62 18.37
CA ASN A 106 13.93 15.70 18.49
C ASN A 106 13.79 16.78 17.38
N ALA A 107 12.75 16.67 16.55
CA ALA A 107 12.51 17.65 15.49
C ALA A 107 11.93 18.96 16.04
N GLU A 108 12.40 20.09 15.55
CA GLU A 108 11.83 21.42 15.83
C GLU A 108 10.65 21.75 14.91
N VAL A 109 10.69 21.23 13.68
CA VAL A 109 9.63 21.38 12.67
C VAL A 109 9.34 20.03 12.01
N ILE A 110 8.07 19.69 11.94
CA ILE A 110 7.60 18.43 11.36
C ILE A 110 6.63 18.73 10.23
N PHE A 111 6.91 18.19 9.05
CA PHE A 111 5.99 18.22 7.93
C PHE A 111 5.34 16.84 7.75
N LEU A 112 4.03 16.78 7.81
CA LEU A 112 3.24 15.60 7.48
C LEU A 112 2.56 15.81 6.13
N ILE A 113 2.96 15.02 5.15
CA ILE A 113 2.45 15.11 3.79
C ILE A 113 1.54 13.93 3.54
N SER A 114 0.23 14.19 3.46
CA SER A 114 -0.81 13.16 3.24
C SER A 114 -0.72 12.00 4.24
N SER A 115 -0.38 12.30 5.50
CA SER A 115 -0.20 11.30 6.55
C SER A 115 -1.28 11.43 7.62
N HIS A 116 -2.07 10.37 7.78
CA HIS A 116 -3.17 10.27 8.74
C HIS A 116 -2.74 9.38 9.93
N LEU A 117 -2.05 9.96 10.89
CA LEU A 117 -1.33 9.20 11.92
C LEU A 117 -2.22 8.54 12.96
N GLU A 118 -3.34 9.16 13.35
CA GLU A 118 -4.27 8.62 14.33
C GLU A 118 -4.97 7.33 13.85
N ALA A 119 -4.98 7.06 12.56
CA ALA A 119 -5.48 5.81 12.01
C ALA A 119 -4.46 4.66 12.05
N GLY A 120 -3.32 4.86 12.72
CA GLY A 120 -2.26 3.84 12.85
C GLY A 120 -1.45 3.67 11.57
N HIS A 121 -1.23 4.73 10.81
CA HIS A 121 -0.47 4.70 9.57
C HIS A 121 0.95 4.16 9.79
N TYR A 122 1.19 2.93 9.41
CA TYR A 122 2.40 2.12 9.46
C TYR A 122 3.02 1.91 10.85
N PHE A 123 3.15 2.96 11.67
CA PHE A 123 3.88 2.87 12.92
C PHE A 123 3.22 3.72 14.00
N ASN A 124 2.47 3.10 14.88
CA ASN A 124 1.87 3.76 16.05
C ASN A 124 2.88 4.59 16.87
N PRO A 125 4.16 4.17 17.04
CA PRO A 125 5.15 4.99 17.75
C PRO A 125 5.40 6.36 17.13
N HIS A 126 5.16 6.57 15.84
CA HIS A 126 5.35 7.87 15.20
C HIS A 126 4.39 8.93 15.74
N ALA A 127 3.11 8.59 15.91
CA ALA A 127 2.13 9.51 16.47
C ALA A 127 2.54 9.97 17.88
N GLN A 128 2.96 9.04 18.73
CA GLN A 128 3.43 9.35 20.07
C GLN A 128 4.65 10.29 20.05
N ARG A 129 5.66 9.99 19.23
CA ARG A 129 6.88 10.81 19.13
C ARG A 129 6.60 12.23 18.60
N ILE A 130 5.64 12.37 17.69
CA ILE A 130 5.21 13.69 17.20
C ILE A 130 4.49 14.47 18.30
N ILE A 131 3.69 13.81 19.13
CA ILE A 131 3.05 14.46 20.29
C ILE A 131 4.11 14.90 21.29
N GLU A 132 5.11 14.06 21.58
CA GLU A 132 6.23 14.39 22.45
C GLU A 132 7.00 15.62 21.92
N ALA A 133 7.31 15.66 20.65
CA ALA A 133 7.96 16.82 20.02
C ALA A 133 7.10 18.09 20.11
N LYS A 134 5.80 18.01 19.87
CA LYS A 134 4.89 19.15 20.03
C LYS A 134 4.85 19.66 21.46
N GLN A 135 4.83 18.78 22.44
CA GLN A 135 4.90 19.15 23.85
C GLN A 135 6.22 19.83 24.21
N ALA A 136 7.31 19.48 23.52
CA ALA A 136 8.60 20.13 23.63
C ALA A 136 8.70 21.44 22.81
N GLY A 137 7.66 21.84 22.08
CA GLY A 137 7.59 23.10 21.36
C GLY A 137 7.77 23.00 19.83
N ALA A 138 7.89 21.81 19.29
CA ALA A 138 7.99 21.61 17.84
C ALA A 138 6.75 22.12 17.11
N LYS A 139 6.95 22.64 15.90
CA LYS A 139 5.89 23.07 15.01
C LYS A 139 5.48 21.94 14.06
N LEU A 140 4.18 21.71 13.96
CA LEU A 140 3.60 20.71 13.07
C LEU A 140 2.91 21.39 11.89
N CYS A 141 3.34 21.08 10.69
CA CYS A 141 2.70 21.49 9.46
C CYS A 141 2.13 20.24 8.75
N THR A 142 0.83 20.24 8.47
CA THR A 142 0.19 19.15 7.73
C THR A 142 -0.27 19.65 6.36
N ILE A 143 0.10 18.88 5.35
CA ILE A 143 -0.27 19.09 3.95
C ILE A 143 -1.21 17.95 3.57
N ASP A 144 -2.50 18.23 3.54
CA ASP A 144 -3.53 17.23 3.30
C ASP A 144 -4.79 17.91 2.74
N PRO A 145 -5.39 17.38 1.67
CA PRO A 145 -6.64 17.94 1.13
C PRO A 145 -7.80 17.89 2.13
N ARG A 146 -7.71 17.01 3.13
CA ARG A 146 -8.72 16.82 4.15
C ARG A 146 -8.25 17.33 5.51
N LEU A 147 -9.12 18.06 6.20
CA LEU A 147 -8.93 18.39 7.60
C LEU A 147 -9.18 17.13 8.45
N SER A 148 -8.16 16.26 8.52
CA SER A 148 -8.14 15.08 9.38
C SER A 148 -7.92 15.47 10.84
N ASN A 149 -8.08 14.52 11.76
CA ASN A 149 -7.71 14.75 13.16
C ASN A 149 -6.23 15.13 13.29
N THR A 150 -5.35 14.52 12.51
CA THR A 150 -3.93 14.90 12.43
C THR A 150 -3.78 16.36 11.99
N ALA A 151 -4.45 16.76 10.91
CA ALA A 151 -4.44 18.13 10.42
C ALA A 151 -5.01 19.13 11.43
N SER A 152 -6.07 18.74 12.16
CA SER A 152 -6.70 19.59 13.18
C SER A 152 -5.79 19.88 14.40
N MET A 153 -4.79 19.03 14.62
CA MET A 153 -3.79 19.20 15.68
C MET A 153 -2.53 19.96 15.23
N SER A 154 -2.47 20.34 13.95
CA SER A 154 -1.32 21.01 13.36
C SER A 154 -1.31 22.51 13.65
N ASP A 155 -0.13 23.11 13.75
CA ASP A 155 0.03 24.57 13.83
C ASP A 155 -0.28 25.24 12.48
N ILE A 156 0.01 24.53 11.39
CA ILE A 156 -0.28 24.96 10.02
C ILE A 156 -0.92 23.81 9.26
N TRP A 157 -2.03 24.07 8.63
CA TRP A 157 -2.65 23.14 7.68
C TRP A 157 -2.72 23.79 6.30
N LEU A 158 -2.12 23.11 5.31
CA LEU A 158 -2.17 23.50 3.91
C LEU A 158 -3.01 22.50 3.14
N SER A 159 -4.20 22.94 2.72
CA SER A 159 -5.07 22.14 1.87
C SER A 159 -4.66 22.30 0.41
N THR A 160 -4.24 21.22 -0.22
CA THR A 160 -3.82 21.19 -1.62
C THR A 160 -4.76 20.36 -2.46
N TRP A 161 -4.93 20.69 -3.73
CA TRP A 161 -5.56 19.79 -4.67
C TRP A 161 -4.64 18.60 -4.92
N PRO A 162 -5.15 17.35 -4.91
CA PRO A 162 -4.37 16.17 -5.27
C PRO A 162 -3.65 16.36 -6.61
N GLY A 163 -2.34 16.11 -6.62
CA GLY A 163 -1.49 16.31 -7.80
C GLY A 163 -0.84 17.69 -7.91
N THR A 164 -1.13 18.63 -7.01
CA THR A 164 -0.51 19.97 -7.01
C THR A 164 0.60 20.14 -5.97
N GLU A 165 0.90 19.10 -5.20
CA GLU A 165 1.95 19.11 -4.18
C GLU A 165 3.31 19.53 -4.71
N PRO A 166 3.75 19.11 -5.93
CA PRO A 166 5.02 19.55 -6.48
C PRO A 166 5.11 21.09 -6.68
N ALA A 167 4.02 21.71 -7.09
CA ALA A 167 3.97 23.17 -7.28
C ALA A 167 4.13 23.91 -5.95
N MET A 168 3.50 23.40 -4.91
CA MET A 168 3.63 23.94 -3.55
C MET A 168 5.07 23.77 -3.03
N PHE A 169 5.70 22.61 -3.19
CA PHE A 169 7.08 22.39 -2.77
C PHE A 169 8.07 23.27 -3.53
N LEU A 170 7.85 23.48 -4.84
CA LEU A 170 8.65 24.42 -5.61
C LEU A 170 8.48 25.88 -5.13
N ALA A 171 7.29 26.27 -4.70
CA ALA A 171 7.06 27.57 -4.10
C ALA A 171 7.80 27.74 -2.76
N ILE A 172 7.78 26.70 -1.90
CA ILE A 172 8.54 26.69 -0.64
C ILE A 172 10.05 26.77 -0.92
N ALA A 173 10.55 26.00 -1.89
CA ALA A 173 11.97 25.98 -2.24
C ALA A 173 12.48 27.30 -2.83
N ARG A 174 11.60 28.11 -3.39
CA ARG A 174 11.94 29.42 -3.96
C ARG A 174 12.13 30.50 -2.89
N HIS A 175 11.54 30.36 -1.72
CA HIS A 175 11.59 31.31 -0.61
C HIS A 175 12.85 31.14 0.23
#